data_7334ab8b533ead6ce7a01191602466bb
#
_entry.id   7334ab8b533ead6ce7a01191602466bb
#
_cell.length_a   1.000
_cell.length_b   1.000
_cell.length_c   1.000
_cell.angle_alpha   90.00
_cell.angle_beta   90.00
_cell.angle_gamma   90.00
#
_symmetry.space_group_name_H-M   'P 1'
#
loop_
_entity.id
_entity.type
_entity.pdbx_description
1 polymer ?
#
loop_
_entity_poly.entity_id
_entity_poly.type
_entity_poly.pdbx_seq_one_letter_code
_entity_poly.pdbx_strand_id
1 'polypeptide(L)'
;MEVVLDKTYPVSAGLESSWAILSNMHELATCMPGAQITETIDATHFKGSVRVKVGPAVAAFAGTIEILALDPATRTLKMMGKGADKGGSSASMELIAHLVEAENGHSTLVGHAEVIVNGKFAQFGGRMMASVSDMILLQFADVFSQKAQALQAASAPALTAATAEGAAPGAAPVQSAPIAAPVVAKEFNALGLVWALIKDFFAKLFGRKTTH
;
A
#
# COMPACT_ATOMS: atom_id res chain seq x y z
N MET A 1 -13.97 23.83 -8.76
CA MET A 1 -12.79 24.22 -7.97
C MET A 1 -11.66 23.30 -8.38
N GLU A 2 -10.50 23.86 -8.63
CA GLU A 2 -9.30 23.12 -9.00
C GLU A 2 -8.29 23.17 -7.85
N VAL A 3 -7.57 22.07 -7.64
CA VAL A 3 -6.50 21.93 -6.63
C VAL A 3 -5.34 21.22 -7.30
N VAL A 4 -4.16 21.84 -7.26
CA VAL A 4 -2.91 21.24 -7.73
C VAL A 4 -2.12 20.77 -6.52
N LEU A 5 -1.61 19.56 -6.58
CA LEU A 5 -0.87 18.90 -5.51
C LEU A 5 0.49 18.44 -6.04
N ASP A 6 1.55 19.04 -5.52
CA ASP A 6 2.94 18.62 -5.74
C ASP A 6 3.46 18.06 -4.43
N LYS A 7 3.80 16.77 -4.40
CA LYS A 7 4.19 16.08 -3.18
C LYS A 7 5.39 15.16 -3.41
N THR A 8 6.22 15.11 -2.38
CA THR A 8 7.40 14.25 -2.35
C THR A 8 7.46 13.55 -1.00
N TYR A 9 7.56 12.22 -1.02
CA TYR A 9 7.56 11.40 0.20
C TYR A 9 8.75 10.43 0.18
N PRO A 10 9.54 10.39 1.26
CA PRO A 10 10.57 9.36 1.42
C PRO A 10 9.91 7.99 1.62
N VAL A 11 10.48 6.97 1.00
CA VAL A 11 10.04 5.57 1.11
C VAL A 11 11.21 4.75 1.63
N SER A 12 11.05 4.12 2.78
CA SER A 12 12.10 3.33 3.43
C SER A 12 12.25 1.93 2.79
N ALA A 13 12.20 1.86 1.48
CA ALA A 13 12.39 0.66 0.67
C ALA A 13 13.03 1.03 -0.67
N GLY A 14 13.69 0.08 -1.31
CA GLY A 14 14.36 0.26 -2.60
C GLY A 14 13.37 0.43 -3.75
N LEU A 15 13.89 0.88 -4.90
CA LEU A 15 13.12 1.17 -6.11
C LEU A 15 12.26 -0.01 -6.57
N GLU A 16 12.81 -1.24 -6.55
CA GLU A 16 12.10 -2.42 -7.07
C GLU A 16 10.85 -2.74 -6.25
N SER A 17 10.98 -2.77 -4.91
CA SER A 17 9.86 -3.04 -4.01
C SER A 17 8.82 -1.92 -4.04
N SER A 18 9.26 -0.67 -4.13
CA SER A 18 8.38 0.49 -4.26
C SER A 18 7.65 0.50 -5.60
N TRP A 19 8.33 0.14 -6.70
CA TRP A 19 7.73 0.03 -8.02
C TRP A 19 6.69 -1.10 -8.09
N ALA A 20 6.94 -2.23 -7.46
CA ALA A 20 5.98 -3.33 -7.41
C ALA A 20 4.64 -2.91 -6.77
N ILE A 21 4.67 -2.00 -5.79
CA ILE A 21 3.44 -1.44 -5.20
C ILE A 21 2.83 -0.37 -6.13
N LEU A 22 3.64 0.57 -6.65
CA LEU A 22 3.16 1.68 -7.48
C LEU A 22 2.54 1.19 -8.80
N SER A 23 3.10 0.14 -9.39
CA SER A 23 2.65 -0.43 -10.67
C SER A 23 1.45 -1.37 -10.54
N ASN A 24 1.07 -1.77 -9.33
CA ASN A 24 -0.07 -2.64 -9.08
C ASN A 24 -1.26 -1.84 -8.54
N MET A 25 -2.29 -1.63 -9.37
CA MET A 25 -3.44 -0.80 -9.01
C MET A 25 -4.20 -1.30 -7.76
N HIS A 26 -4.29 -2.61 -7.55
CA HIS A 26 -4.94 -3.17 -6.37
C HIS A 26 -4.13 -2.87 -5.10
N GLU A 27 -2.81 -3.09 -5.15
CA GLU A 27 -1.92 -2.78 -4.02
C GLU A 27 -1.89 -1.27 -3.74
N LEU A 28 -1.80 -0.46 -4.78
CA LEU A 28 -1.80 1.01 -4.68
C LEU A 28 -3.10 1.54 -4.05
N ALA A 29 -4.25 1.01 -4.47
CA ALA A 29 -5.55 1.41 -3.92
C ALA A 29 -5.65 1.13 -2.41
N THR A 30 -5.08 0.03 -1.92
CA THR A 30 -5.09 -0.29 -0.49
C THR A 30 -4.17 0.61 0.35
N CYS A 31 -3.27 1.38 -0.27
CA CYS A 31 -2.49 2.41 0.42
C CYS A 31 -3.32 3.68 0.68
N MET A 32 -4.35 3.93 -0.14
CA MET A 32 -5.19 5.11 -0.03
C MET A 32 -6.32 4.89 0.99
N PRO A 33 -6.38 5.66 2.10
CA PRO A 33 -7.40 5.46 3.13
C PRO A 33 -8.81 5.66 2.57
N GLY A 34 -9.65 4.66 2.78
CA GLY A 34 -11.05 4.66 2.34
C GLY A 34 -11.26 4.37 0.86
N ALA A 35 -10.21 4.08 0.08
CA ALA A 35 -10.31 3.68 -1.31
C ALA A 35 -10.37 2.15 -1.46
N GLN A 36 -11.06 1.71 -2.50
CA GLN A 36 -11.09 0.31 -2.92
C GLN A 36 -11.37 0.19 -4.41
N ILE A 37 -10.74 -0.78 -5.05
CA ILE A 37 -11.11 -1.24 -6.39
C ILE A 37 -12.34 -2.14 -6.24
N THR A 38 -13.41 -1.83 -6.95
CA THR A 38 -14.67 -2.59 -6.92
C THR A 38 -14.81 -3.54 -8.10
N GLU A 39 -14.15 -3.23 -9.23
CA GLU A 39 -14.17 -4.03 -10.45
C GLU A 39 -12.91 -3.76 -11.27
N THR A 40 -12.31 -4.80 -11.82
CA THR A 40 -11.29 -4.72 -12.85
C THR A 40 -11.95 -4.96 -14.19
N ILE A 41 -11.99 -3.94 -15.06
CA ILE A 41 -12.60 -4.04 -16.39
C ILE A 41 -11.59 -4.68 -17.36
N ASP A 42 -10.36 -4.15 -17.36
CA ASP A 42 -9.22 -4.68 -18.11
C ASP A 42 -7.90 -4.29 -17.42
N ALA A 43 -6.76 -4.45 -18.12
CA ALA A 43 -5.43 -4.14 -17.56
C ALA A 43 -5.21 -2.66 -17.22
N THR A 44 -5.99 -1.75 -17.82
CA THR A 44 -5.83 -0.29 -17.68
C THR A 44 -7.06 0.39 -17.11
N HIS A 45 -8.22 -0.27 -17.10
CA HIS A 45 -9.48 0.31 -16.66
C HIS A 45 -10.05 -0.41 -15.44
N PHE A 46 -10.39 0.36 -14.41
CA PHE A 46 -10.91 -0.12 -13.15
C PHE A 46 -12.13 0.71 -12.73
N LYS A 47 -13.03 0.10 -11.97
CA LYS A 47 -13.99 0.85 -11.15
C LYS A 47 -13.53 0.85 -9.70
N GLY A 48 -13.77 1.95 -9.03
CA GLY A 48 -13.40 2.10 -7.64
C GLY A 48 -14.35 3.03 -6.89
N SER A 49 -14.17 3.03 -5.58
CA SER A 49 -14.83 3.99 -4.70
C SER A 49 -13.84 4.51 -3.67
N VAL A 50 -14.08 5.75 -3.22
CA VAL A 50 -13.32 6.34 -2.13
C VAL A 50 -14.27 7.04 -1.16
N ARG A 51 -14.03 6.87 0.13
CA ARG A 51 -14.78 7.53 1.20
C ARG A 51 -13.84 8.35 2.06
N VAL A 52 -14.08 9.67 2.11
CA VAL A 52 -13.21 10.63 2.80
C VAL A 52 -14.07 11.51 3.72
N LYS A 53 -13.57 11.77 4.93
CA LYS A 53 -14.10 12.81 5.81
C LYS A 53 -13.57 14.18 5.39
N VAL A 54 -14.49 15.11 5.13
CA VAL A 54 -14.19 16.52 4.82
C VAL A 54 -14.90 17.39 5.85
N GLY A 55 -14.21 17.72 6.93
CA GLY A 55 -14.83 18.39 8.08
C GLY A 55 -15.98 17.56 8.67
N PRO A 56 -17.19 18.11 8.83
CA PRO A 56 -18.36 17.40 9.34
C PRO A 56 -19.02 16.48 8.26
N ALA A 57 -18.65 16.62 7.00
CA ALA A 57 -19.24 15.88 5.89
C ALA A 57 -18.42 14.62 5.55
N VAL A 58 -19.09 13.62 4.99
CA VAL A 58 -18.47 12.45 4.39
C VAL A 58 -18.68 12.52 2.88
N ALA A 59 -17.60 12.58 2.14
CA ALA A 59 -17.58 12.44 0.69
C ALA A 59 -17.44 10.95 0.33
N ALA A 60 -18.33 10.44 -0.51
CA ALA A 60 -18.31 9.06 -0.98
C ALA A 60 -18.45 9.07 -2.51
N PHE A 61 -17.32 9.02 -3.18
CA PHE A 61 -17.26 8.99 -4.64
C PHE A 61 -17.14 7.55 -5.14
N ALA A 62 -17.86 7.25 -6.21
CA ALA A 62 -17.67 6.04 -7.00
C ALA A 62 -17.47 6.42 -8.46
N GLY A 63 -16.61 5.66 -9.15
CA GLY A 63 -16.28 6.03 -10.52
C GLY A 63 -15.27 5.10 -11.17
N THR A 64 -14.51 5.64 -12.11
CA THR A 64 -13.56 4.93 -12.95
C THR A 64 -12.13 5.45 -12.73
N ILE A 65 -11.18 4.55 -12.92
CA ILE A 65 -9.75 4.82 -12.94
C ILE A 65 -9.22 4.25 -14.25
N GLU A 66 -8.41 5.05 -14.95
CA GLU A 66 -7.75 4.68 -16.20
C GLU A 66 -6.25 4.90 -16.06
N ILE A 67 -5.46 3.87 -16.31
CA ILE A 67 -4.00 3.97 -16.43
C ILE A 67 -3.68 4.50 -17.82
N LEU A 68 -3.18 5.73 -17.91
CA LEU A 68 -2.80 6.37 -19.16
C LEU A 68 -1.40 5.97 -19.63
N ALA A 69 -0.49 5.72 -18.67
CA ALA A 69 0.85 5.22 -18.94
C ALA A 69 1.41 4.50 -17.70
N LEU A 70 2.13 3.43 -17.95
CA LEU A 70 2.89 2.69 -16.94
C LEU A 70 4.25 2.38 -17.54
N ASP A 71 5.29 3.11 -17.12
CA ASP A 71 6.63 2.99 -17.66
C ASP A 71 7.60 2.42 -16.62
N PRO A 72 8.01 1.16 -16.77
CA PRO A 72 8.97 0.53 -15.86
C PRO A 72 10.39 1.13 -15.94
N ALA A 73 10.77 1.72 -17.09
CA ALA A 73 12.12 2.25 -17.27
C ALA A 73 12.34 3.53 -16.46
N THR A 74 11.33 4.40 -16.45
CA THR A 74 11.33 5.64 -15.67
C THR A 74 10.62 5.52 -14.33
N ARG A 75 10.11 4.33 -14.00
CA ARG A 75 9.32 4.09 -12.78
C ARG A 75 8.15 5.08 -12.64
N THR A 76 7.47 5.35 -13.75
CA THR A 76 6.41 6.36 -13.83
C THR A 76 5.05 5.72 -14.07
N LEU A 77 4.07 6.12 -13.26
CA LEU A 77 2.63 5.87 -13.44
C LEU A 77 1.95 7.18 -13.80
N LYS A 78 1.15 7.18 -14.88
CA LYS A 78 0.21 8.24 -15.20
C LYS A 78 -1.20 7.66 -15.23
N MET A 79 -2.15 8.30 -14.52
CA MET A 79 -3.52 7.80 -14.44
C MET A 79 -4.53 8.94 -14.36
N MET A 80 -5.75 8.66 -14.77
CA MET A 80 -6.91 9.52 -14.63
C MET A 80 -7.97 8.83 -13.77
N GLY A 81 -8.54 9.58 -12.82
CA GLY A 81 -9.68 9.16 -12.02
C GLY A 81 -10.86 10.08 -12.26
N LYS A 82 -12.07 9.52 -12.38
CA LYS A 82 -13.32 10.29 -12.44
C LYS A 82 -14.36 9.62 -11.55
N GLY A 83 -15.05 10.42 -10.74
CA GLY A 83 -16.05 9.88 -9.83
C GLY A 83 -17.13 10.89 -9.51
N ALA A 84 -18.27 10.37 -9.06
CA ALA A 84 -19.39 11.16 -8.60
C ALA A 84 -19.92 10.64 -7.26
N ASP A 85 -20.44 11.55 -6.47
CA ASP A 85 -21.13 11.25 -5.21
C ASP A 85 -22.65 11.29 -5.45
N LYS A 86 -23.38 10.52 -4.66
CA LYS A 86 -24.87 10.48 -4.75
C LYS A 86 -25.53 11.83 -4.47
N GLY A 87 -24.83 12.77 -3.86
CA GLY A 87 -25.31 14.12 -3.55
C GLY A 87 -25.09 15.14 -4.67
N GLY A 88 -24.71 14.71 -5.89
CA GLY A 88 -24.56 15.56 -7.07
C GLY A 88 -23.22 16.28 -7.15
N SER A 89 -22.21 15.87 -6.37
CA SER A 89 -20.84 16.33 -6.55
C SER A 89 -20.07 15.39 -7.47
N SER A 90 -19.08 15.91 -8.19
CA SER A 90 -18.17 15.13 -9.01
C SER A 90 -16.73 15.56 -8.77
N ALA A 91 -15.80 14.64 -9.01
CA ALA A 91 -14.39 14.89 -8.99
C ALA A 91 -13.71 14.21 -10.18
N SER A 92 -12.68 14.86 -10.72
CA SER A 92 -11.74 14.25 -11.66
C SER A 92 -10.33 14.56 -11.21
N MET A 93 -9.41 13.64 -11.45
CA MET A 93 -8.01 13.76 -11.09
C MET A 93 -7.14 13.22 -12.23
N GLU A 94 -6.13 13.96 -12.61
CA GLU A 94 -5.00 13.46 -13.36
C GLU A 94 -3.81 13.37 -12.41
N LEU A 95 -3.16 12.21 -12.36
CA LEU A 95 -2.00 11.95 -11.50
C LEU A 95 -0.83 11.47 -12.35
N ILE A 96 0.33 12.06 -12.10
CA ILE A 96 1.64 11.57 -12.53
C ILE A 96 2.44 11.28 -11.27
N ALA A 97 2.85 10.03 -11.07
CA ALA A 97 3.67 9.62 -9.95
C ALA A 97 4.90 8.86 -10.46
N HIS A 98 6.07 9.12 -9.90
CA HIS A 98 7.30 8.40 -10.24
C HIS A 98 8.16 8.18 -9.00
N LEU A 99 9.04 7.20 -9.11
CA LEU A 99 10.00 6.85 -8.07
C LEU A 99 11.41 7.24 -8.51
N VAL A 100 12.14 7.84 -7.59
CA VAL A 100 13.57 8.13 -7.74
C VAL A 100 14.36 7.42 -6.66
N GLU A 101 15.59 7.04 -6.99
CA GLU A 101 16.51 6.46 -6.03
C GLU A 101 16.92 7.51 -4.98
N ALA A 102 16.97 7.08 -3.73
CA ALA A 102 17.44 7.87 -2.61
C ALA A 102 18.66 7.19 -1.96
N GLU A 103 19.29 7.86 -1.02
CA GLU A 103 20.43 7.32 -0.30
C GLU A 103 20.10 6.03 0.45
N ASN A 104 21.13 5.24 0.76
CA ASN A 104 21.06 4.00 1.53
C ASN A 104 20.14 2.91 0.92
N GLY A 105 19.94 2.91 -0.40
CA GLY A 105 19.10 1.93 -1.08
C GLY A 105 17.60 2.14 -0.84
N HIS A 106 17.21 3.33 -0.42
CA HIS A 106 15.83 3.76 -0.29
C HIS A 106 15.31 4.37 -1.60
N SER A 107 14.05 4.76 -1.61
CA SER A 107 13.45 5.49 -2.74
C SER A 107 12.65 6.71 -2.27
N THR A 108 12.31 7.56 -3.20
CA THR A 108 11.45 8.72 -2.99
C THR A 108 10.29 8.66 -3.99
N LEU A 109 9.08 8.76 -3.49
CA LEU A 109 7.88 8.87 -4.31
C LEU A 109 7.59 10.35 -4.55
N VAL A 110 7.55 10.73 -5.83
CA VAL A 110 7.21 12.08 -6.29
C VAL A 110 5.89 12.00 -7.03
N GLY A 111 4.95 12.88 -6.67
CA GLY A 111 3.62 12.92 -7.28
C GLY A 111 3.20 14.34 -7.62
N HIS A 112 2.62 14.49 -8.81
CA HIS A 112 1.91 15.67 -9.27
C HIS A 112 0.48 15.29 -9.61
N ALA A 113 -0.51 15.99 -9.04
CA ALA A 113 -1.91 15.74 -9.32
C ALA A 113 -2.70 17.03 -9.51
N GLU A 114 -3.52 17.04 -10.55
CA GLU A 114 -4.52 18.07 -10.80
C GLU A 114 -5.90 17.49 -10.48
N VAL A 115 -6.60 18.12 -9.54
CA VAL A 115 -7.89 17.64 -9.05
C VAL A 115 -8.94 18.71 -9.26
N ILE A 116 -9.98 18.38 -10.02
CA ILE A 116 -11.16 19.25 -10.24
C ILE A 116 -12.33 18.70 -9.43
N VAL A 117 -12.90 19.52 -8.56
CA VAL A 117 -14.05 19.16 -7.73
C VAL A 117 -15.20 20.10 -8.04
N ASN A 118 -16.41 19.53 -8.26
CA ASN A 118 -17.64 20.24 -8.52
C ASN A 118 -18.73 19.87 -7.49
N GLY A 119 -19.79 20.71 -7.44
CA GLY A 119 -20.90 20.52 -6.53
C GLY A 119 -20.62 21.02 -5.12
N LYS A 120 -21.29 20.44 -4.12
CA LYS A 120 -21.25 20.91 -2.73
C LYS A 120 -19.86 20.91 -2.10
N PHE A 121 -19.00 19.97 -2.49
CA PHE A 121 -17.63 19.89 -1.94
C PHE A 121 -16.72 21.00 -2.46
N ALA A 122 -17.00 21.57 -3.64
CA ALA A 122 -16.27 22.73 -4.15
C ALA A 122 -16.45 23.99 -3.27
N GLN A 123 -17.52 24.03 -2.44
CA GLN A 123 -17.81 25.16 -1.56
C GLN A 123 -16.95 25.21 -0.30
N PHE A 124 -16.25 24.14 0.05
CA PHE A 124 -15.37 24.12 1.23
C PHE A 124 -14.11 24.98 1.08
N GLY A 125 -13.80 25.42 -0.16
CA GLY A 125 -12.67 26.29 -0.45
C GLY A 125 -11.33 25.56 -0.49
N GLY A 126 -10.39 26.15 -1.24
CA GLY A 126 -9.08 25.51 -1.53
C GLY A 126 -8.25 25.19 -0.30
N ARG A 127 -8.28 26.06 0.74
CA ARG A 127 -7.47 25.83 1.96
C ARG A 127 -7.92 24.58 2.73
N MET A 128 -9.23 24.34 2.86
CA MET A 128 -9.74 23.14 3.53
C MET A 128 -9.43 21.89 2.70
N MET A 129 -9.61 21.97 1.38
CA MET A 129 -9.32 20.85 0.48
C MET A 129 -7.82 20.50 0.51
N ALA A 130 -6.93 21.50 0.51
CA ALA A 130 -5.50 21.27 0.65
C ALA A 130 -5.16 20.54 1.97
N SER A 131 -5.70 21.00 3.09
CA SER A 131 -5.45 20.36 4.40
C SER A 131 -5.96 18.91 4.46
N VAL A 132 -7.12 18.62 3.87
CA VAL A 132 -7.66 17.25 3.79
C VAL A 132 -6.79 16.40 2.88
N SER A 133 -6.36 16.93 1.73
CA SER A 133 -5.46 16.24 0.82
C SER A 133 -4.12 15.90 1.48
N ASP A 134 -3.53 16.85 2.20
CA ASP A 134 -2.27 16.63 2.92
C ASP A 134 -2.38 15.50 3.94
N MET A 135 -3.45 15.48 4.72
CA MET A 135 -3.68 14.43 5.73
C MET A 135 -3.85 13.05 5.07
N ILE A 136 -4.59 12.97 3.97
CA ILE A 136 -4.83 11.71 3.26
C ILE A 136 -3.54 11.21 2.60
N LEU A 137 -2.78 12.12 1.98
CA LEU A 137 -1.54 11.77 1.28
C LEU A 137 -0.42 11.39 2.24
N LEU A 138 -0.37 11.96 3.45
CA LEU A 138 0.54 11.49 4.50
C LEU A 138 0.22 10.05 4.91
N GLN A 139 -1.06 9.72 5.16
CA GLN A 139 -1.46 8.35 5.48
C GLN A 139 -1.18 7.38 4.32
N PHE A 140 -1.43 7.82 3.09
CA PHE A 140 -1.07 7.05 1.90
C PHE A 140 0.42 6.74 1.85
N ALA A 141 1.28 7.74 2.05
CA ALA A 141 2.73 7.59 2.00
C ALA A 141 3.25 6.65 3.09
N ASP A 142 2.69 6.72 4.30
CA ASP A 142 3.04 5.83 5.40
C ASP A 142 2.70 4.37 5.06
N VAL A 143 1.49 4.10 4.60
CA VAL A 143 1.05 2.74 4.22
C VAL A 143 1.84 2.23 3.02
N PHE A 144 2.08 3.07 2.02
CA PHE A 144 2.88 2.75 0.85
C PHE A 144 4.31 2.32 1.26
N SER A 145 4.97 3.13 2.11
CA SER A 145 6.31 2.83 2.60
C SER A 145 6.36 1.51 3.39
N GLN A 146 5.40 1.27 4.28
CA GLN A 146 5.30 0.02 5.05
C GLN A 146 5.13 -1.20 4.15
N LYS A 147 4.27 -1.13 3.13
CA LYS A 147 4.06 -2.23 2.18
C LYS A 147 5.31 -2.50 1.34
N ALA A 148 5.97 -1.45 0.85
CA ALA A 148 7.20 -1.59 0.09
C ALA A 148 8.32 -2.23 0.93
N GLN A 149 8.46 -1.84 2.21
CA GLN A 149 9.39 -2.46 3.15
C GLN A 149 9.07 -3.94 3.40
N ALA A 150 7.79 -4.27 3.63
CA ALA A 150 7.37 -5.65 3.86
C ALA A 150 7.67 -6.53 2.63
N LEU A 151 7.44 -6.01 1.43
CA LEU A 151 7.76 -6.69 0.19
C LEU A 151 9.27 -6.89 0.02
N GLN A 152 10.08 -5.87 0.31
CA GLN A 152 11.53 -5.94 0.27
C GLN A 152 12.06 -6.99 1.26
N ALA A 153 11.56 -7.01 2.48
CA ALA A 153 11.94 -7.99 3.49
C ALA A 153 11.58 -9.43 3.07
N ALA A 154 10.42 -9.63 2.44
CA ALA A 154 10.00 -10.93 1.92
C ALA A 154 10.83 -11.39 0.71
N SER A 155 11.38 -10.46 -0.07
CA SER A 155 12.20 -10.74 -1.25
C SER A 155 13.70 -10.89 -0.92
N ALA A 156 14.13 -10.52 0.30
CA ALA A 156 15.49 -10.73 0.73
C ALA A 156 15.75 -12.24 0.86
N PRO A 157 16.76 -12.82 0.17
CA PRO A 157 17.11 -14.22 0.37
C PRO A 157 17.50 -14.41 1.83
N ALA A 158 17.03 -15.51 2.43
CA ALA A 158 17.44 -15.94 3.77
C ALA A 158 18.94 -16.32 3.78
N LEU A 159 19.80 -15.32 3.77
CA LEU A 159 21.24 -15.44 3.96
C LEU A 159 21.52 -15.46 5.46
N THR A 160 21.21 -16.57 6.12
CA THR A 160 21.86 -16.92 7.39
C THR A 160 21.49 -18.34 7.80
N ALA A 161 22.28 -19.32 7.40
CA ALA A 161 22.67 -20.48 8.20
C ALA A 161 23.52 -21.44 7.34
N ALA A 162 24.69 -20.99 6.94
CA ALA A 162 25.75 -21.90 6.50
C ALA A 162 27.12 -21.27 6.76
N THR A 163 27.45 -21.08 8.04
CA THR A 163 28.86 -20.90 8.44
C THR A 163 29.11 -21.60 9.76
N ALA A 164 29.97 -22.54 9.66
CA ALA A 164 30.70 -23.30 10.67
C ALA A 164 30.28 -24.75 10.81
N GLU A 165 30.94 -25.62 10.05
CA GLU A 165 31.93 -26.47 10.63
C GLU A 165 32.71 -27.18 9.51
N GLY A 166 33.97 -26.79 9.41
CA GLY A 166 34.93 -27.55 8.64
C GLY A 166 35.56 -28.61 9.53
N ALA A 167 35.71 -29.79 9.02
CA ALA A 167 36.86 -30.66 9.17
C ALA A 167 36.59 -32.00 8.50
N ALA A 168 37.52 -32.39 7.63
CA ALA A 168 37.58 -33.61 6.84
C ALA A 168 38.11 -34.79 7.65
N PRO A 169 38.49 -35.95 7.04
CA PRO A 169 37.75 -36.89 6.18
C PRO A 169 37.84 -38.33 6.73
N GLY A 170 36.98 -39.25 6.28
CA GLY A 170 37.16 -40.69 6.56
C GLY A 170 36.04 -41.58 6.07
N ALA A 171 36.29 -42.21 4.91
CA ALA A 171 35.87 -43.55 4.43
C ALA A 171 34.50 -44.13 4.75
N ALA A 172 33.84 -44.54 3.65
CA ALA A 172 32.69 -45.37 3.38
C ALA A 172 32.58 -46.70 4.21
N PRO A 173 31.49 -47.56 4.11
CA PRO A 173 30.55 -47.74 3.01
C PRO A 173 29.04 -48.04 3.43
N VAL A 174 28.16 -47.80 2.43
CA VAL A 174 26.86 -48.46 2.10
C VAL A 174 26.10 -49.27 3.15
N GLN A 175 24.85 -48.87 3.38
CA GLN A 175 23.73 -49.83 3.45
C GLN A 175 22.36 -49.16 3.16
N SER A 176 21.56 -49.85 2.41
CA SER A 176 20.30 -49.44 1.78
C SER A 176 19.09 -49.60 2.71
N ALA A 177 18.10 -48.68 2.51
CA ALA A 177 16.65 -48.80 2.71
C ALA A 177 16.06 -48.83 4.15
N PRO A 178 14.76 -48.48 4.39
CA PRO A 178 13.66 -48.27 3.45
C PRO A 178 12.89 -46.94 3.63
N ILE A 179 12.04 -46.69 2.66
CA ILE A 179 11.05 -45.61 2.52
C ILE A 179 10.10 -45.55 3.73
N ALA A 180 9.98 -44.39 4.34
CA ALA A 180 8.89 -44.05 5.25
C ALA A 180 8.23 -42.72 4.84
N ALA A 181 6.91 -42.74 4.88
CA ALA A 181 5.87 -41.83 4.39
C ALA A 181 6.02 -40.34 4.64
N PRO A 182 5.23 -39.51 3.95
CA PRO A 182 5.35 -38.04 3.98
C PRO A 182 4.86 -37.47 5.31
N VAL A 183 5.70 -36.67 5.93
CA VAL A 183 5.33 -35.86 7.09
C VAL A 183 4.50 -34.68 6.60
N VAL A 184 3.23 -34.66 6.96
CA VAL A 184 2.30 -33.54 6.74
C VAL A 184 2.86 -32.29 7.41
N ALA A 185 3.16 -31.28 6.62
CA ALA A 185 3.53 -29.96 7.10
C ALA A 185 2.34 -29.35 7.86
N LYS A 186 2.54 -29.11 9.15
CA LYS A 186 1.59 -28.42 10.02
C LYS A 186 1.44 -27.00 9.53
N GLU A 187 0.25 -26.64 9.05
CA GLU A 187 -0.09 -25.28 8.64
C GLU A 187 0.14 -24.29 9.80
N PHE A 188 1.02 -23.34 9.58
CA PHE A 188 1.27 -22.23 10.49
C PHE A 188 0.07 -21.28 10.40
N ASN A 189 -0.84 -21.32 11.36
CA ASN A 189 -1.97 -20.40 11.47
C ASN A 189 -1.49 -18.99 11.85
N ALA A 190 -1.03 -18.22 10.85
CA ALA A 190 -0.67 -16.80 11.00
C ALA A 190 -1.88 -15.93 11.43
N LEU A 191 -3.12 -16.37 11.13
CA LEU A 191 -4.34 -15.66 11.57
C LEU A 191 -4.54 -15.68 13.09
N GLY A 192 -4.09 -16.72 13.78
CA GLY A 192 -4.23 -16.82 15.24
C GLY A 192 -3.34 -15.82 16.00
N LEU A 193 -2.19 -15.49 15.46
CA LEU A 193 -1.23 -14.58 16.09
C LEU A 193 -1.66 -13.11 15.97
N VAL A 194 -2.22 -12.73 14.82
CA VAL A 194 -2.78 -11.39 14.58
C VAL A 194 -4.01 -11.15 15.48
N TRP A 195 -4.85 -12.16 15.66
CA TRP A 195 -6.04 -12.05 16.52
C TRP A 195 -5.70 -11.94 18.01
N ALA A 196 -4.61 -12.58 18.46
CA ALA A 196 -4.12 -12.47 19.83
C ALA A 196 -3.57 -11.06 20.14
N LEU A 197 -2.84 -10.45 19.20
CA LEU A 197 -2.30 -9.09 19.33
C LEU A 197 -3.40 -8.02 19.35
N ILE A 198 -4.46 -8.19 18.56
CA ILE A 198 -5.62 -7.30 18.55
C ILE A 198 -6.38 -7.38 19.88
N LYS A 199 -6.58 -8.59 20.41
CA LYS A 199 -7.23 -8.77 21.73
C LYS A 199 -6.45 -8.12 22.88
N ASP A 200 -5.14 -8.23 22.88
CA ASP A 200 -4.28 -7.67 23.94
C ASP A 200 -4.25 -6.12 23.88
N PHE A 201 -4.31 -5.55 22.67
CA PHE A 201 -4.42 -4.11 22.47
C PHE A 201 -5.76 -3.56 23.00
N PHE A 202 -6.89 -4.23 22.72
CA PHE A 202 -8.20 -3.83 23.23
C PHE A 202 -8.35 -4.06 24.74
N ALA A 203 -7.74 -5.09 25.30
CA ALA A 203 -7.77 -5.33 26.75
C ALA A 203 -7.00 -4.24 27.53
N LYS A 204 -5.91 -3.70 26.97
CA LYS A 204 -5.17 -2.57 27.56
C LYS A 204 -5.89 -1.23 27.42
N LEU A 205 -6.74 -1.05 26.41
CA LEU A 205 -7.46 0.20 26.16
C LEU A 205 -8.74 0.33 27.01
N PHE A 206 -9.37 -0.79 27.38
CA PHE A 206 -10.62 -0.81 28.13
C PHE A 206 -10.49 -1.29 29.60
N GLY A 207 -9.27 -1.65 30.02
CA GLY A 207 -8.98 -2.18 31.36
C GLY A 207 -8.58 -1.13 32.41
N ARG A 208 -9.18 0.06 32.41
CA ARG A 208 -8.96 1.02 33.52
C ARG A 208 -10.25 1.70 33.95
N LYS A 209 -11.03 0.97 34.73
CA LYS A 209 -11.96 1.56 35.72
C LYS A 209 -12.16 0.61 36.89
N THR A 210 -11.87 1.17 38.01
CA THR A 210 -12.39 1.09 39.37
C THR A 210 -11.36 0.64 40.40
N THR A 211 -10.96 1.53 41.27
CA THR A 211 -11.22 1.43 42.68
C THR A 211 -10.87 2.73 43.40
N HIS A 212 -11.83 3.18 44.18
CA HIS A 212 -11.90 4.15 45.28
C HIS A 212 -11.91 5.62 44.89
#